data_6a92104aafda87e37b0609705dc15d16
#
_entry.id   6a92104aafda87e37b0609705dc15d16
#
_cell.length_a   1.000
_cell.length_b   1.000
_cell.length_c   1.000
_cell.angle_alpha   90.00
_cell.angle_beta   90.00
_cell.angle_gamma   90.00
#
_symmetry.space_group_name_H-M   'P 1'
#
loop_
_entity.id
_entity.type
_entity.pdbx_description
1 polymer ?
#
loop_
_entity_poly.entity_id
_entity_poly.type
_entity_poly.pdbx_seq_one_letter_code
_entity_poly.pdbx_strand_id
1 'polypeptide(L)'
;SRGLGDVYKRQIMHGNELRIDTKHIVWKRCMDMNDRTLRNIVIGMGGRMDGVMREDHFIITVASEIMAVLCLAKDMKDLKERLGRVIVAYNVDGEPVTADDLKATGSMAALLADAIKPNMVQTLEHTPVLIHGGPFANIAHGCNSVRATRLALKLSDYAVTEAGFGADLGAEKFLDIKCRLSELKPDAVVIAATVRALKSVSYTHLTL
;
A
#
# COMPACT_ATOMS: atom_id res chain seq x y z
N SER A 1 -8.36 -3.44 7.63
CA SER A 1 -9.44 -2.98 6.73
C SER A 1 -10.83 -3.10 7.35
N ARG A 2 -11.11 -4.08 8.22
CA ARG A 2 -12.40 -4.16 8.92
C ARG A 2 -12.71 -2.91 9.75
N GLY A 3 -11.72 -2.37 10.46
CA GLY A 3 -11.90 -1.23 11.35
C GLY A 3 -12.42 0.03 10.67
N LEU A 4 -11.84 0.45 9.56
CA LEU A 4 -12.24 1.69 8.87
C LEU A 4 -13.62 1.57 8.21
N GLY A 5 -13.90 0.41 7.60
CA GLY A 5 -15.20 0.12 7.02
C GLY A 5 -16.33 0.20 8.03
N ASP A 6 -16.09 -0.25 9.26
CA ASP A 6 -17.08 -0.18 10.34
C ASP A 6 -17.22 1.25 10.90
N VAL A 7 -16.15 2.04 10.91
CA VAL A 7 -16.20 3.42 11.43
C VAL A 7 -17.06 4.32 10.54
N TYR A 8 -16.81 4.38 9.22
CA TYR A 8 -17.64 5.23 8.36
C TYR A 8 -19.07 4.71 8.23
N LYS A 9 -19.30 3.38 8.29
CA LYS A 9 -20.66 2.80 8.35
C LYS A 9 -21.40 3.28 9.58
N ARG A 10 -20.78 3.27 10.76
CA ARG A 10 -21.35 3.81 11.99
C ARG A 10 -21.66 5.30 11.86
N GLN A 11 -20.74 6.07 11.32
CA GLN A 11 -20.92 7.50 11.09
C GLN A 11 -22.18 7.78 10.25
N ILE A 12 -22.35 7.07 9.13
CA ILE A 12 -23.51 7.21 8.25
C ILE A 12 -24.81 6.81 8.96
N MET A 13 -24.79 5.73 9.75
CA MET A 13 -25.99 5.20 10.41
C MET A 13 -26.43 5.98 11.66
N HIS A 14 -25.53 6.73 12.28
CA HIS A 14 -25.75 7.42 13.57
C HIS A 14 -25.66 8.95 13.46
N GLY A 15 -26.21 9.51 12.40
CA GLY A 15 -26.37 10.95 12.24
C GLY A 15 -25.58 11.58 11.10
N ASN A 16 -24.58 10.90 10.57
CA ASN A 16 -23.73 11.35 9.45
C ASN A 16 -23.25 12.82 9.59
N GLU A 17 -22.67 13.15 10.74
CA GLU A 17 -22.18 14.50 11.05
C GLU A 17 -21.20 15.03 9.99
N LEU A 18 -20.39 14.13 9.40
CA LEU A 18 -19.44 14.45 8.32
C LEU A 18 -20.12 14.53 6.94
N ARG A 19 -21.43 14.33 6.86
CA ARG A 19 -22.22 14.38 5.63
C ARG A 19 -21.66 13.51 4.50
N ILE A 20 -21.11 12.31 4.84
CA ILE A 20 -20.50 11.39 3.89
C ILE A 20 -21.53 11.00 2.82
N ASP A 21 -21.16 11.16 1.56
CA ASP A 21 -21.93 10.66 0.42
C ASP A 21 -21.66 9.15 0.26
N THR A 22 -22.71 8.35 0.43
CA THR A 22 -22.64 6.90 0.34
C THR A 22 -22.26 6.38 -1.05
N LYS A 23 -22.40 7.21 -2.09
CA LYS A 23 -22.00 6.90 -3.46
C LYS A 23 -20.54 7.21 -3.73
N HIS A 24 -19.89 8.03 -2.90
CA HIS A 24 -18.53 8.48 -3.05
C HIS A 24 -17.58 7.97 -1.94
N ILE A 25 -17.75 6.71 -1.53
CA ILE A 25 -16.84 6.01 -0.63
C ILE A 25 -15.72 5.40 -1.48
N VAL A 26 -14.51 5.94 -1.32
CA VAL A 26 -13.33 5.52 -2.10
C VAL A 26 -12.51 4.44 -1.42
N TRP A 27 -12.68 4.26 -0.10
CA TRP A 27 -11.99 3.22 0.66
C TRP A 27 -12.55 1.84 0.34
N LYS A 28 -11.71 0.98 -0.23
CA LYS A 28 -12.09 -0.35 -0.67
C LYS A 28 -11.81 -1.42 0.39
N ARG A 29 -12.50 -2.55 0.27
CA ARG A 29 -12.28 -3.70 1.14
C ARG A 29 -10.99 -4.39 0.77
N CYS A 30 -10.10 -4.59 1.74
CA CYS A 30 -8.84 -5.27 1.53
C CYS A 30 -8.96 -6.72 2.02
N MET A 31 -8.76 -7.66 1.12
CA MET A 31 -8.78 -9.09 1.40
C MET A 31 -7.93 -9.81 0.34
N ASP A 32 -7.13 -10.79 0.77
CA ASP A 32 -6.31 -11.59 -0.15
C ASP A 32 -7.17 -12.57 -0.94
N MET A 33 -7.96 -12.03 -1.83
CA MET A 33 -8.87 -12.73 -2.70
C MET A 33 -8.65 -12.26 -4.14
N ASN A 34 -8.18 -13.14 -5.01
CA ASN A 34 -7.90 -12.82 -6.40
C ASN A 34 -9.00 -13.36 -7.32
N ASP A 35 -10.22 -12.95 -7.07
CA ASP A 35 -11.38 -13.28 -7.89
C ASP A 35 -11.89 -12.02 -8.62
N ARG A 36 -11.91 -12.07 -9.95
CA ARG A 36 -12.39 -10.96 -10.78
C ARG A 36 -13.88 -10.65 -10.58
N THR A 37 -14.67 -11.64 -10.15
CA THR A 37 -16.10 -11.46 -9.89
C THR A 37 -16.37 -10.57 -8.68
N LEU A 38 -15.39 -10.40 -7.78
CA LEU A 38 -15.47 -9.59 -6.58
C LEU A 38 -14.95 -8.15 -6.77
N ARG A 39 -14.57 -7.78 -7.98
CA ARG A 39 -14.10 -6.42 -8.28
C ARG A 39 -15.21 -5.39 -8.26
N ASN A 40 -16.43 -5.78 -8.63
CA ASN A 40 -17.62 -4.95 -8.56
C ASN A 40 -18.73 -5.77 -7.90
N ILE A 41 -19.09 -5.39 -6.70
CA ILE A 41 -20.13 -6.06 -5.90
C ILE A 41 -21.10 -5.05 -5.33
N VAL A 42 -22.30 -5.50 -5.04
CA VAL A 42 -23.27 -4.73 -4.27
C VAL A 42 -23.25 -5.22 -2.82
N ILE A 43 -23.14 -4.32 -1.88
CA ILE A 43 -23.15 -4.61 -0.44
C ILE A 43 -24.27 -3.85 0.26
N GLY A 44 -24.59 -4.26 1.50
CA GLY A 44 -25.64 -3.63 2.30
C GLY A 44 -27.06 -4.03 1.89
N MET A 45 -27.23 -5.18 1.23
CA MET A 45 -28.54 -5.66 0.74
C MET A 45 -29.44 -6.29 1.82
N GLY A 46 -28.92 -6.52 3.02
CA GLY A 46 -29.69 -7.09 4.14
C GLY A 46 -30.44 -6.03 4.93
N GLY A 47 -30.59 -6.26 6.21
CA GLY A 47 -31.30 -5.34 7.11
C GLY A 47 -30.48 -4.10 7.48
N ARG A 48 -31.07 -3.24 8.33
CA ARG A 48 -30.45 -1.98 8.78
C ARG A 48 -29.01 -2.16 9.30
N MET A 49 -28.69 -3.30 9.88
CA MET A 49 -27.35 -3.60 10.42
C MET A 49 -26.30 -3.81 9.34
N ASP A 50 -26.68 -4.08 8.10
CA ASP A 50 -25.77 -4.26 6.97
C ASP A 50 -25.31 -2.93 6.36
N GLY A 51 -25.93 -1.83 6.79
CA GLY A 51 -25.61 -0.48 6.37
C GLY A 51 -26.41 -0.04 5.14
N VAL A 52 -25.81 0.85 4.35
CA VAL A 52 -26.44 1.42 3.15
C VAL A 52 -26.05 0.60 1.93
N MET A 53 -27.02 0.27 1.10
CA MET A 53 -26.80 -0.44 -0.16
C MET A 53 -25.99 0.42 -1.12
N ARG A 54 -24.87 -0.12 -1.61
CA ARG A 54 -23.95 0.57 -2.52
C ARG A 54 -23.08 -0.40 -3.28
N GLU A 55 -22.46 0.10 -4.34
CA GLU A 55 -21.37 -0.58 -5.03
C GLU A 55 -20.07 -0.53 -4.19
N ASP A 56 -19.33 -1.61 -4.20
CA ASP A 56 -18.03 -1.73 -3.55
C ASP A 56 -17.17 -2.75 -4.31
N HIS A 57 -15.91 -2.93 -3.91
CA HIS A 57 -15.07 -4.00 -4.44
C HIS A 57 -13.97 -4.42 -3.46
N PHE A 58 -13.39 -5.59 -3.71
CA PHE A 58 -12.23 -6.08 -2.99
C PHE A 58 -10.93 -5.74 -3.71
N ILE A 59 -9.91 -5.38 -2.94
CA ILE A 59 -8.53 -5.24 -3.39
C ILE A 59 -7.65 -6.20 -2.58
N ILE A 60 -6.59 -6.68 -3.20
CA ILE A 60 -5.59 -7.52 -2.53
C ILE A 60 -4.72 -6.68 -1.59
N THR A 61 -4.20 -7.26 -0.51
CA THR A 61 -3.42 -6.56 0.53
C THR A 61 -2.25 -5.76 -0.05
N VAL A 62 -1.52 -6.31 -1.01
CA VAL A 62 -0.37 -5.66 -1.66
C VAL A 62 -0.74 -4.45 -2.53
N ALA A 63 -2.02 -4.31 -2.87
CA ALA A 63 -2.57 -3.18 -3.62
C ALA A 63 -3.20 -2.11 -2.71
N SER A 64 -3.22 -2.32 -1.40
CA SER A 64 -3.82 -1.36 -0.48
C SER A 64 -2.94 -0.15 -0.25
N GLU A 65 -3.56 0.99 -0.05
CA GLU A 65 -2.90 2.24 0.33
C GLU A 65 -2.11 2.08 1.65
N ILE A 66 -2.61 1.24 2.56
CA ILE A 66 -1.95 0.94 3.83
C ILE A 66 -0.58 0.29 3.60
N MET A 67 -0.47 -0.63 2.64
CA MET A 67 0.80 -1.26 2.30
C MET A 67 1.82 -0.23 1.81
N ALA A 68 1.42 0.67 0.92
CA ALA A 68 2.29 1.73 0.40
C ALA A 68 2.70 2.71 1.52
N VAL A 69 1.75 3.14 2.34
CA VAL A 69 2.00 4.04 3.49
C VAL A 69 2.96 3.41 4.48
N LEU A 70 2.75 2.14 4.85
CA LEU A 70 3.61 1.38 5.77
C LEU A 70 5.06 1.31 5.25
N CYS A 71 5.22 1.02 3.95
CA CYS A 71 6.54 0.88 3.34
C CYS A 71 7.32 2.21 3.24
N LEU A 72 6.62 3.33 3.14
CA LEU A 72 7.24 4.66 3.06
C LEU A 72 7.41 5.34 4.41
N ALA A 73 6.76 4.84 5.47
CA ALA A 73 6.85 5.42 6.79
C ALA A 73 8.25 5.29 7.41
N LYS A 74 8.74 6.38 8.00
CA LYS A 74 10.04 6.46 8.68
C LYS A 74 9.98 5.84 10.09
N ASP A 75 8.89 6.08 10.80
CA ASP A 75 8.64 5.61 12.15
C ASP A 75 7.13 5.58 12.45
N MET A 76 6.74 5.25 13.68
CA MET A 76 5.34 5.16 14.08
C MET A 76 4.63 6.52 14.04
N LYS A 77 5.34 7.60 14.30
CA LYS A 77 4.77 8.97 14.27
C LYS A 77 4.43 9.35 12.82
N ASP A 78 5.39 9.19 11.92
CA ASP A 78 5.21 9.43 10.46
C ASP A 78 4.13 8.50 9.88
N LEU A 79 4.11 7.21 10.30
CA LEU A 79 3.04 6.29 9.92
C LEU A 79 1.66 6.83 10.31
N LYS A 80 1.51 7.27 11.55
CA LYS A 80 0.25 7.80 12.06
C LYS A 80 -0.19 9.07 11.31
N GLU A 81 0.73 9.99 11.06
CA GLU A 81 0.45 11.21 10.29
C GLU A 81 0.02 10.91 8.86
N ARG A 82 0.64 9.92 8.19
CA ARG A 82 0.26 9.48 6.85
C ARG A 82 -1.10 8.80 6.83
N LEU A 83 -1.36 7.91 7.79
CA LEU A 83 -2.65 7.23 7.92
C LEU A 83 -3.79 8.23 8.11
N GLY A 84 -3.58 9.28 8.91
CA GLY A 84 -4.58 10.31 9.16
C GLY A 84 -5.05 11.03 7.89
N ARG A 85 -4.15 11.22 6.93
CA ARG A 85 -4.43 11.90 5.66
C ARG A 85 -5.07 11.01 4.59
N VAL A 86 -5.23 9.71 4.83
CA VAL A 86 -5.87 8.82 3.86
C VAL A 86 -7.32 9.24 3.64
N ILE A 87 -7.68 9.50 2.39
CA ILE A 87 -9.05 9.85 2.00
C ILE A 87 -9.88 8.57 1.99
N VAL A 88 -10.97 8.55 2.74
CA VAL A 88 -11.86 7.39 2.86
C VAL A 88 -13.15 7.55 2.08
N ALA A 89 -13.61 8.78 1.93
CA ALA A 89 -14.84 9.13 1.22
C ALA A 89 -14.81 10.61 0.81
N TYR A 90 -15.86 11.03 0.12
CA TYR A 90 -16.18 12.44 -0.07
C TYR A 90 -17.53 12.74 0.58
N ASN A 91 -17.71 13.96 1.07
CA ASN A 91 -18.99 14.42 1.58
C ASN A 91 -19.92 14.86 0.44
N VAL A 92 -21.15 15.22 0.77
CA VAL A 92 -22.16 15.65 -0.22
C VAL A 92 -21.82 16.96 -0.92
N ASP A 93 -20.86 17.72 -0.41
CA ASP A 93 -20.34 18.97 -1.00
C ASP A 93 -19.11 18.70 -1.89
N GLY A 94 -18.67 17.44 -1.99
CA GLY A 94 -17.50 17.02 -2.77
C GLY A 94 -16.16 17.20 -2.05
N GLU A 95 -16.16 17.49 -0.76
CA GLU A 95 -14.93 17.63 0.02
C GLU A 95 -14.43 16.27 0.53
N PRO A 96 -13.11 16.05 0.61
CA PRO A 96 -12.56 14.79 1.08
C PRO A 96 -12.79 14.60 2.58
N VAL A 97 -13.15 13.39 2.95
CA VAL A 97 -13.24 12.92 4.35
C VAL A 97 -12.07 11.97 4.60
N THR A 98 -11.27 12.27 5.60
CA THR A 98 -10.05 11.54 5.92
C THR A 98 -10.23 10.56 7.08
N ALA A 99 -9.22 9.72 7.31
CA ALA A 99 -9.19 8.83 8.47
C ALA A 99 -9.11 9.60 9.80
N ASP A 100 -8.50 10.81 9.81
CA ASP A 100 -8.47 11.67 10.98
C ASP A 100 -9.85 12.28 11.29
N ASP A 101 -10.61 12.70 10.28
CA ASP A 101 -11.98 13.17 10.46
C ASP A 101 -12.86 12.09 11.09
N LEU A 102 -12.63 10.84 10.74
CA LEU A 102 -13.30 9.67 11.35
C LEU A 102 -12.74 9.30 12.73
N LYS A 103 -11.69 9.98 13.22
CA LYS A 103 -10.97 9.65 14.46
C LYS A 103 -10.46 8.19 14.51
N ALA A 104 -10.14 7.62 13.33
CA ALA A 104 -9.76 6.22 13.19
C ALA A 104 -8.25 5.98 13.26
N THR A 105 -7.44 7.02 13.09
CA THR A 105 -5.98 6.95 12.93
C THR A 105 -5.28 6.25 14.10
N GLY A 106 -5.73 6.48 15.33
CA GLY A 106 -5.16 5.82 16.52
C GLY A 106 -5.33 4.30 16.49
N SER A 107 -6.51 3.83 16.14
CA SER A 107 -6.83 2.40 16.02
C SER A 107 -6.06 1.75 14.85
N MET A 108 -5.95 2.45 13.72
CA MET A 108 -5.18 1.99 12.58
C MET A 108 -3.70 1.84 12.94
N ALA A 109 -3.10 2.82 13.61
CA ALA A 109 -1.72 2.78 14.05
C ALA A 109 -1.47 1.65 15.07
N ALA A 110 -2.41 1.41 15.99
CA ALA A 110 -2.31 0.32 16.97
C ALA A 110 -2.30 -1.06 16.28
N LEU A 111 -3.14 -1.28 15.27
CA LEU A 111 -3.17 -2.51 14.47
C LEU A 111 -1.88 -2.74 13.68
N LEU A 112 -1.15 -1.68 13.34
CA LEU A 112 0.09 -1.74 12.57
C LEU A 112 1.35 -1.68 13.46
N ALA A 113 1.22 -1.70 14.78
CA ALA A 113 2.33 -1.54 15.71
C ALA A 113 3.41 -2.64 15.58
N ASP A 114 3.01 -3.85 15.26
CA ASP A 114 3.96 -4.93 14.95
C ASP A 114 4.33 -4.97 13.46
N ALA A 115 3.38 -4.67 12.58
CA ALA A 115 3.61 -4.67 11.14
C ALA A 115 4.68 -3.67 10.68
N ILE A 116 4.94 -2.60 11.45
CA ILE A 116 5.98 -1.60 11.12
C ILE A 116 7.41 -2.11 11.39
N LYS A 117 7.56 -3.25 12.05
CA LYS A 117 8.86 -3.85 12.34
C LYS A 117 9.28 -4.77 11.20
N PRO A 118 10.46 -4.58 10.57
CA PRO A 118 10.95 -5.51 9.56
C PRO A 118 11.18 -6.92 10.14
N ASN A 119 10.85 -7.94 9.35
CA ASN A 119 11.18 -9.31 9.68
C ASN A 119 12.63 -9.60 9.23
N MET A 120 13.42 -10.20 10.10
CA MET A 120 14.77 -10.66 9.77
C MET A 120 14.76 -12.18 9.65
N VAL A 121 15.26 -12.69 8.55
CA VAL A 121 15.46 -14.12 8.29
C VAL A 121 16.89 -14.38 7.86
N GLN A 122 17.34 -15.62 7.91
CA GLN A 122 18.64 -16.04 7.46
C GLN A 122 18.50 -16.94 6.25
N THR A 123 19.32 -16.72 5.22
CA THR A 123 19.39 -17.62 4.07
C THR A 123 20.13 -18.91 4.43
N LEU A 124 20.08 -19.91 3.55
CA LEU A 124 20.84 -21.15 3.69
C LEU A 124 22.36 -20.90 3.71
N GLU A 125 22.81 -19.81 3.11
CA GLU A 125 24.21 -19.38 3.08
C GLU A 125 24.58 -18.44 4.24
N HIS A 126 23.73 -18.39 5.27
CA HIS A 126 23.90 -17.57 6.47
C HIS A 126 23.92 -16.04 6.26
N THR A 127 23.41 -15.57 5.13
CA THR A 127 23.26 -14.14 4.87
C THR A 127 21.96 -13.62 5.49
N PRO A 128 21.99 -12.54 6.29
CA PRO A 128 20.78 -11.95 6.83
C PRO A 128 19.95 -11.27 5.75
N VAL A 129 18.63 -11.43 5.80
CA VAL A 129 17.67 -10.81 4.88
C VAL A 129 16.57 -10.12 5.68
N LEU A 130 16.26 -8.89 5.32
CA LEU A 130 15.15 -8.15 5.89
C LEU A 130 13.95 -8.18 4.92
N ILE A 131 12.86 -8.77 5.36
CA ILE A 131 11.59 -8.85 4.59
C ILE A 131 10.59 -7.90 5.22
N HIS A 132 10.16 -6.91 4.47
CA HIS A 132 9.22 -5.93 5.00
C HIS A 132 8.43 -5.21 3.91
N GLY A 133 7.12 -5.45 3.90
CA GLY A 133 6.19 -4.91 2.90
C GLY A 133 6.34 -5.60 1.55
N GLY A 134 5.46 -5.26 0.62
CA GLY A 134 5.46 -5.85 -0.72
C GLY A 134 4.45 -5.15 -1.63
N PRO A 135 4.50 -3.81 -1.75
CA PRO A 135 3.60 -3.09 -2.64
C PRO A 135 3.92 -3.44 -4.09
N PHE A 136 2.90 -3.62 -4.92
CA PHE A 136 3.11 -3.87 -6.35
C PHE A 136 3.65 -2.62 -7.06
N ALA A 137 4.63 -2.81 -7.95
CA ALA A 137 5.25 -1.71 -8.71
C ALA A 137 4.31 -1.03 -9.71
N ASN A 138 3.30 -1.73 -10.20
CA ASN A 138 2.25 -1.17 -11.06
C ASN A 138 1.22 -0.33 -10.29
N ILE A 139 1.21 -0.39 -8.96
CA ILE A 139 0.25 0.33 -8.11
C ILE A 139 0.96 1.35 -7.21
N ALA A 140 2.11 0.98 -6.65
CA ALA A 140 2.90 1.80 -5.75
C ALA A 140 4.39 1.76 -6.13
N HIS A 141 5.32 1.97 -5.19
CA HIS A 141 6.76 2.02 -5.46
C HIS A 141 7.42 0.64 -5.67
N GLY A 142 6.72 -0.47 -5.41
CA GLY A 142 7.11 -1.81 -5.85
C GLY A 142 8.33 -2.45 -5.21
N CYS A 143 8.78 -1.96 -4.07
CA CYS A 143 9.97 -2.46 -3.37
C CYS A 143 9.76 -2.46 -1.84
N ASN A 144 10.71 -3.02 -1.10
CA ASN A 144 10.63 -3.11 0.35
C ASN A 144 10.57 -1.74 1.06
N SER A 145 10.37 -1.76 2.37
CA SER A 145 10.18 -0.54 3.15
C SER A 145 11.46 0.29 3.31
N VAL A 146 11.28 1.59 3.52
CA VAL A 146 12.34 2.52 3.93
C VAL A 146 13.00 2.06 5.22
N ARG A 147 12.22 1.54 6.18
CA ARG A 147 12.74 1.05 7.47
C ARG A 147 13.66 -0.15 7.30
N ALA A 148 13.29 -1.12 6.48
CA ALA A 148 14.12 -2.29 6.21
C ALA A 148 15.46 -1.89 5.57
N THR A 149 15.40 -1.01 4.56
CA THR A 149 16.64 -0.53 3.90
C THR A 149 17.54 0.24 4.85
N ARG A 150 16.97 1.15 5.66
CA ARG A 150 17.75 1.89 6.66
C ARG A 150 18.34 0.97 7.75
N LEU A 151 17.62 -0.07 8.14
CA LEU A 151 18.14 -1.05 9.11
C LEU A 151 19.25 -1.87 8.50
N ALA A 152 19.12 -2.34 7.25
CA ALA A 152 20.17 -3.05 6.54
C ALA A 152 21.46 -2.22 6.46
N LEU A 153 21.38 -0.95 6.07
CA LEU A 153 22.51 -0.02 6.02
C LEU A 153 23.21 0.23 7.37
N LYS A 154 22.51 -0.01 8.48
CA LYS A 154 23.08 0.10 9.83
C LYS A 154 23.76 -1.18 10.31
N LEU A 155 23.37 -2.31 9.76
CA LEU A 155 23.80 -3.64 10.22
C LEU A 155 24.86 -4.28 9.33
N SER A 156 25.13 -3.71 8.15
CA SER A 156 26.02 -4.32 7.16
C SER A 156 26.85 -3.27 6.41
N ASP A 157 28.02 -3.69 5.90
CA ASP A 157 28.86 -2.86 5.05
C ASP A 157 28.26 -2.66 3.65
N TYR A 158 27.49 -3.65 3.18
CA TYR A 158 26.76 -3.62 1.91
C TYR A 158 25.32 -3.99 2.12
N ALA A 159 24.41 -3.13 1.70
CA ALA A 159 22.97 -3.40 1.67
C ALA A 159 22.51 -3.50 0.21
N VAL A 160 22.03 -4.67 -0.17
CA VAL A 160 21.45 -4.91 -1.50
C VAL A 160 19.93 -4.91 -1.38
N THR A 161 19.26 -4.14 -2.19
CA THR A 161 17.79 -4.07 -2.23
C THR A 161 17.28 -4.16 -3.65
N GLU A 162 16.07 -4.66 -3.81
CA GLU A 162 15.36 -4.60 -5.09
C GLU A 162 14.89 -3.19 -5.42
N ALA A 163 14.81 -2.86 -6.69
CA ALA A 163 14.11 -1.68 -7.18
C ALA A 163 12.63 -1.96 -7.55
N GLY A 164 12.23 -3.21 -7.49
CA GLY A 164 10.89 -3.68 -7.83
C GLY A 164 10.70 -3.89 -9.32
N PHE A 165 10.07 -4.99 -9.73
CA PHE A 165 9.64 -5.33 -11.08
C PHE A 165 10.65 -5.01 -12.20
N GLY A 166 10.15 -4.64 -13.42
CA GLY A 166 11.00 -4.22 -14.54
C GLY A 166 11.60 -2.81 -14.32
N ALA A 167 12.76 -2.56 -14.93
CA ALA A 167 13.48 -1.29 -14.77
C ALA A 167 12.70 -0.08 -15.27
N ASP A 168 11.88 -0.26 -16.29
CA ASP A 168 10.98 0.74 -16.87
C ASP A 168 9.90 1.24 -15.92
N LEU A 169 9.56 0.47 -14.91
CA LEU A 169 8.54 0.80 -13.92
C LEU A 169 9.11 0.87 -12.50
N GLY A 170 9.81 -0.16 -12.07
CA GLY A 170 10.28 -0.31 -10.70
C GLY A 170 11.46 0.58 -10.37
N ALA A 171 12.47 0.66 -11.23
CA ALA A 171 13.65 1.50 -10.99
C ALA A 171 13.29 2.99 -10.94
N GLU A 172 12.41 3.44 -11.83
CA GLU A 172 11.92 4.83 -11.84
C GLU A 172 11.23 5.16 -10.51
N LYS A 173 10.26 4.35 -10.09
CA LYS A 173 9.55 4.55 -8.82
C LYS A 173 10.45 4.40 -7.60
N PHE A 174 11.43 3.51 -7.63
CA PHE A 174 12.42 3.39 -6.58
C PHE A 174 13.20 4.69 -6.39
N LEU A 175 13.69 5.28 -7.47
CA LEU A 175 14.47 6.51 -7.42
C LEU A 175 13.57 7.72 -7.09
N ASP A 176 12.46 7.88 -7.80
CA ASP A 176 11.63 9.07 -7.71
C ASP A 176 10.69 9.10 -6.49
N ILE A 177 10.32 7.95 -5.96
CA ILE A 177 9.46 7.86 -4.78
C ILE A 177 10.28 7.50 -3.55
N LYS A 178 10.82 6.27 -3.50
CA LYS A 178 11.46 5.75 -2.29
C LYS A 178 12.72 6.51 -1.93
N CYS A 179 13.64 6.69 -2.87
CA CYS A 179 14.90 7.38 -2.61
C CYS A 179 14.69 8.85 -2.24
N ARG A 180 13.82 9.55 -2.96
CA ARG A 180 13.51 10.97 -2.66
C ARG A 180 12.88 11.15 -1.28
N LEU A 181 11.86 10.35 -0.94
CA LEU A 181 11.17 10.44 0.34
C LEU A 181 12.04 10.00 1.52
N SER A 182 12.95 9.08 1.30
CA SER A 182 13.82 8.53 2.35
C SER A 182 15.19 9.17 2.40
N GLU A 183 15.55 10.02 1.43
CA GLU A 183 16.88 10.61 1.28
C GLU A 183 18.00 9.55 1.10
N LEU A 184 17.62 8.34 0.64
CA LEU A 184 18.56 7.27 0.31
C LEU A 184 19.11 7.49 -1.09
N LYS A 185 20.42 7.23 -1.25
CA LYS A 185 21.13 7.30 -2.53
C LYS A 185 21.82 5.97 -2.78
N PRO A 186 21.49 5.26 -3.87
CA PRO A 186 22.24 4.05 -4.24
C PRO A 186 23.69 4.43 -4.66
N ASP A 187 24.67 3.67 -4.19
CA ASP A 187 26.08 3.82 -4.62
C ASP A 187 26.32 3.09 -5.93
N ALA A 188 25.57 2.01 -6.19
CA ALA A 188 25.67 1.22 -7.41
C ALA A 188 24.30 0.66 -7.82
N VAL A 189 24.15 0.39 -9.11
CA VAL A 189 22.98 -0.24 -9.70
C VAL A 189 23.40 -1.48 -10.46
N VAL A 190 22.77 -2.62 -10.17
CA VAL A 190 22.95 -3.88 -10.90
C VAL A 190 21.72 -4.13 -11.76
N ILE A 191 21.94 -4.27 -13.07
CA ILE A 191 20.89 -4.61 -14.03
C ILE A 191 20.96 -6.09 -14.34
N ALA A 192 19.93 -6.84 -13.99
CA ALA A 192 19.77 -8.24 -14.37
C ALA A 192 18.96 -8.33 -15.68
N ALA A 193 19.65 -8.57 -16.79
CA ALA A 193 19.04 -8.75 -18.10
C ALA A 193 19.17 -10.19 -18.57
N THR A 194 18.06 -10.90 -18.77
CA THR A 194 18.09 -12.26 -19.29
C THR A 194 18.10 -12.26 -20.82
N VAL A 195 18.75 -13.25 -21.43
CA VAL A 195 18.73 -13.45 -22.89
C VAL A 195 17.30 -13.58 -23.40
N ARG A 196 16.41 -14.21 -22.62
CA ARG A 196 14.99 -14.37 -22.98
C ARG A 196 14.27 -13.03 -23.03
N ALA A 197 14.50 -12.15 -22.05
CA ALA A 197 13.91 -10.81 -22.03
C ALA A 197 14.39 -9.99 -23.25
N LEU A 198 15.69 -9.99 -23.52
CA LEU A 198 16.26 -9.30 -24.68
C LEU A 198 15.67 -9.79 -26.00
N LYS A 199 15.52 -11.10 -26.19
CA LYS A 199 14.88 -11.68 -27.36
C LYS A 199 13.41 -11.28 -27.47
N SER A 200 12.66 -11.24 -26.36
CA SER A 200 11.25 -10.86 -26.36
C SER A 200 11.05 -9.42 -26.83
N VAL A 201 11.86 -8.50 -26.37
CA VAL A 201 11.82 -7.09 -26.81
C VAL A 201 12.18 -6.96 -28.29
N SER A 202 13.18 -7.68 -28.74
CA SER A 202 13.59 -7.71 -30.16
C SER A 202 12.48 -8.19 -31.10
N TYR A 203 11.71 -9.20 -30.68
CA TYR A 203 10.56 -9.70 -31.47
C TYR A 203 9.41 -8.69 -31.58
N THR A 204 9.17 -7.89 -30.55
CA THR A 204 8.10 -6.88 -30.55
C THR A 204 8.42 -5.70 -31.50
N HIS A 205 9.68 -5.43 -31.76
CA HIS A 205 10.11 -4.38 -32.70
C HIS A 205 10.26 -4.85 -34.16
N LEU A 206 10.23 -6.15 -34.41
CA LEU A 206 10.33 -6.72 -35.75
C LEU A 206 8.97 -7.02 -36.41
N THR A 207 7.87 -6.79 -35.71
CA THR A 207 6.48 -7.03 -36.17
C THR A 207 5.69 -5.76 -36.42
N LEU A 208 6.36 -4.62 -36.63
CA LEU A 208 5.75 -3.38 -37.09
C LEU A 208 6.08 -3.13 -38.56
#